data_a024cc050fc50c068bb8da9ec0d3228e
#
_entry.id   a024cc050fc50c068bb8da9ec0d3228e
#
_cell.length_a   1.000
_cell.length_b   1.000
_cell.length_c   1.000
_cell.angle_alpha   90.00
_cell.angle_beta   90.00
_cell.angle_gamma   90.00
#
_symmetry.space_group_name_H-M   'P 1'
#
loop_
_entity.id
_entity.type
_entity.pdbx_description
1 polymer ?
#
loop_
_entity_poly.entity_id
_entity_poly.type
_entity_poly.pdbx_seq_one_letter_code
_entity_poly.pdbx_strand_id
1 'polypeptide(L)'
;MKKRFVLFVVTSLLIGLASTSFAAPVVDPVKVGLSKDLIYFVFPDRYLNGDTSNDSFPGYNPRDTAFFHGGDLKGLTGTCSDGDNGLARIKKLGFTAVWVTPLVVQQKPTPNGAGYHGYWGVDFLNVDPHLGTKADMVAFAACAKKLNLKLILDIVTNHTGDVISYNDKTAFLSSDLLNAKNPAWLNDLSNYHNVGSMSNCWGDGPCIQTGDFFGLDDIATEKPVVYNGWADVYGQWIKDYGISGFRVDTARHVDDAFFKNWSPQINAAAKSVGIDNFTIFGEVWDVNPINLMNYVRRNKIQTVLDFPFQRTAAEFAAGYSDATVVENLFAYD
;
A
#
# COMPACT_ATOMS: atom_id res chain seq x y z
N MET A 1 79.20 -23.30 -15.49
CA MET A 1 77.82 -23.68 -15.72
C MET A 1 76.99 -23.10 -14.51
N LYS A 2 76.28 -21.96 -14.69
CA LYS A 2 75.51 -21.33 -13.68
C LYS A 2 74.02 -21.66 -13.96
N LYS A 3 73.39 -22.45 -13.11
CA LYS A 3 71.94 -22.71 -13.18
C LYS A 3 71.19 -21.54 -12.64
N ARG A 4 70.33 -20.89 -13.45
CA ARG A 4 69.36 -19.89 -13.04
C ARG A 4 68.08 -20.59 -12.60
N PHE A 5 67.69 -20.41 -11.32
CA PHE A 5 66.37 -20.75 -10.80
C PHE A 5 65.42 -19.63 -11.19
N VAL A 6 64.34 -19.96 -11.88
CA VAL A 6 63.21 -19.04 -12.13
C VAL A 6 62.14 -19.34 -11.08
N LEU A 7 61.89 -18.37 -10.23
CA LEU A 7 60.85 -18.43 -9.20
C LEU A 7 59.53 -17.97 -9.82
N PHE A 8 58.60 -18.88 -9.99
CA PHE A 8 57.21 -18.51 -10.36
C PHE A 8 56.47 -18.08 -9.10
N VAL A 9 56.11 -16.79 -9.02
CA VAL A 9 55.18 -16.28 -8.00
C VAL A 9 53.76 -16.44 -8.55
N VAL A 10 53.02 -17.40 -8.01
CA VAL A 10 51.58 -17.54 -8.28
C VAL A 10 50.84 -16.58 -7.34
N THR A 11 50.37 -15.47 -7.90
CA THR A 11 49.50 -14.53 -7.19
C THR A 11 48.07 -15.08 -7.24
N SER A 12 47.62 -15.71 -6.15
CA SER A 12 46.24 -16.16 -5.97
C SER A 12 45.36 -14.94 -5.75
N LEU A 13 44.57 -14.56 -6.76
CA LEU A 13 43.54 -13.53 -6.65
C LEU A 13 42.36 -14.14 -5.87
N LEU A 14 42.27 -13.86 -4.60
CA LEU A 14 41.08 -14.13 -3.79
C LEU A 14 39.99 -13.14 -4.21
N ILE A 15 39.10 -13.58 -5.10
CA ILE A 15 37.83 -12.89 -5.35
C ILE A 15 36.97 -13.14 -4.13
N GLY A 16 36.93 -12.16 -3.22
CA GLY A 16 35.98 -12.12 -2.13
C GLY A 16 34.56 -12.02 -2.70
N LEU A 17 33.83 -13.14 -2.72
CA LEU A 17 32.40 -13.12 -2.88
C LEU A 17 31.83 -12.34 -1.68
N ALA A 18 31.52 -11.07 -1.87
CA ALA A 18 30.72 -10.33 -0.91
C ALA A 18 29.34 -11.01 -0.86
N SER A 19 29.15 -11.86 0.15
CA SER A 19 27.84 -12.37 0.51
C SER A 19 27.00 -11.15 0.87
N THR A 20 26.09 -10.75 0.00
CA THR A 20 25.01 -9.82 0.35
C THR A 20 24.19 -10.52 1.43
N SER A 21 24.52 -10.26 2.68
CA SER A 21 23.68 -10.62 3.80
C SER A 21 22.39 -9.84 3.66
N PHE A 22 21.34 -10.49 3.15
CA PHE A 22 19.99 -9.95 3.29
C PHE A 22 19.74 -9.82 4.78
N ALA A 23 19.58 -8.59 5.25
CA ALA A 23 19.21 -8.35 6.62
C ALA A 23 17.91 -9.13 6.90
N ALA A 24 17.89 -9.89 8.01
CA ALA A 24 16.66 -10.53 8.45
C ALA A 24 15.57 -9.45 8.65
N PRO A 25 14.29 -9.77 8.39
CA PRO A 25 13.23 -8.80 8.58
C PRO A 25 13.25 -8.29 10.02
N VAL A 26 13.06 -6.98 10.19
CA VAL A 26 13.05 -6.32 11.51
C VAL A 26 11.96 -6.93 12.39
N VAL A 27 10.85 -7.37 11.77
CA VAL A 27 9.76 -8.10 12.44
C VAL A 27 9.42 -9.34 11.60
N ASP A 28 9.47 -10.53 12.22
CA ASP A 28 9.02 -11.74 11.55
C ASP A 28 7.50 -11.67 11.29
N PRO A 29 7.03 -12.02 10.09
CA PRO A 29 5.61 -11.98 9.75
C PRO A 29 4.79 -13.08 10.44
N VAL A 30 3.48 -12.86 10.54
CA VAL A 30 2.51 -13.92 10.85
C VAL A 30 2.25 -14.72 9.59
N LYS A 31 2.61 -16.00 9.59
CA LYS A 31 2.76 -16.85 8.38
C LYS A 31 1.49 -17.56 7.90
N VAL A 32 0.31 -16.97 8.07
CA VAL A 32 -0.97 -17.62 7.72
C VAL A 32 -1.79 -16.69 6.83
N GLY A 33 -2.40 -17.22 5.76
CA GLY A 33 -3.27 -16.44 4.87
C GLY A 33 -4.49 -15.83 5.58
N LEU A 34 -5.22 -14.93 4.91
CA LEU A 34 -6.27 -14.10 5.51
C LEU A 34 -7.70 -14.70 5.43
N SER A 35 -7.90 -15.85 4.83
CA SER A 35 -9.24 -16.42 4.52
C SER A 35 -10.13 -16.72 5.73
N LYS A 36 -9.58 -16.72 6.94
CA LYS A 36 -10.32 -16.99 8.18
C LYS A 36 -10.23 -15.83 9.17
N ASP A 37 -9.80 -14.66 8.71
CA ASP A 37 -9.55 -13.53 9.60
C ASP A 37 -10.75 -12.60 9.69
N LEU A 38 -10.95 -12.07 10.91
CA LEU A 38 -11.78 -10.90 11.14
C LEU A 38 -10.88 -9.68 11.09
N ILE A 39 -11.14 -8.81 10.13
CA ILE A 39 -10.29 -7.67 9.80
C ILE A 39 -10.86 -6.40 10.42
N TYR A 40 -10.05 -5.68 11.21
CA TYR A 40 -10.35 -4.35 11.70
C TYR A 40 -9.71 -3.32 10.78
N PHE A 41 -10.52 -2.55 10.07
CA PHE A 41 -10.06 -1.44 9.24
C PHE A 41 -9.93 -0.16 10.06
N VAL A 42 -8.81 0.56 9.91
CA VAL A 42 -8.55 1.76 10.70
C VAL A 42 -7.76 2.82 9.93
N PHE A 43 -8.18 4.07 10.13
CA PHE A 43 -7.39 5.26 9.82
C PHE A 43 -6.55 5.61 11.05
N PRO A 44 -5.22 5.51 11.03
CA PRO A 44 -4.38 5.84 12.18
C PRO A 44 -4.63 7.26 12.68
N ASP A 45 -4.72 8.25 11.78
CA ASP A 45 -5.00 9.65 12.10
C ASP A 45 -6.31 9.86 12.87
N ARG A 46 -7.29 8.96 12.72
CA ARG A 46 -8.62 9.05 13.35
C ARG A 46 -8.81 8.13 14.56
N TYR A 47 -7.75 7.42 14.98
CA TYR A 47 -7.86 6.44 16.04
C TYR A 47 -7.55 7.04 17.42
N LEU A 48 -6.30 7.33 17.69
CA LEU A 48 -5.85 7.88 18.96
C LEU A 48 -4.53 8.64 18.75
N ASN A 49 -4.44 9.86 19.26
CA ASN A 49 -3.20 10.61 19.34
C ASN A 49 -2.34 10.07 20.50
N GLY A 50 -1.26 9.39 20.16
CA GLY A 50 -0.30 8.80 21.11
C GLY A 50 0.96 9.64 21.28
N ASP A 51 1.19 10.61 20.36
CA ASP A 51 2.37 11.48 20.36
C ASP A 51 2.04 12.89 19.87
N THR A 52 1.72 13.79 20.80
CA THR A 52 1.39 15.18 20.46
C THR A 52 2.57 15.98 19.90
N SER A 53 3.80 15.45 19.89
CA SER A 53 4.95 16.14 19.32
C SER A 53 4.90 16.24 17.79
N ASN A 54 4.17 15.33 17.12
CA ASN A 54 3.96 15.32 15.67
C ASN A 54 2.77 16.20 15.21
N ASP A 55 1.98 16.75 16.12
CA ASP A 55 0.87 17.67 15.82
C ASP A 55 1.32 19.04 15.26
N SER A 56 2.62 19.33 15.32
CA SER A 56 3.19 20.58 14.82
C SER A 56 3.43 20.61 13.32
N PHE A 57 3.28 19.49 12.62
CA PHE A 57 3.47 19.44 11.16
C PHE A 57 2.34 20.17 10.42
N PRO A 58 2.65 20.75 9.23
CA PRO A 58 1.65 21.44 8.41
C PRO A 58 0.48 20.53 8.05
N GLY A 59 -0.74 21.03 8.15
CA GLY A 59 -1.96 20.25 7.86
C GLY A 59 -2.62 19.65 9.09
N TYR A 60 -2.12 19.89 10.30
CA TYR A 60 -2.82 19.54 11.54
C TYR A 60 -3.94 20.55 11.83
N ASN A 61 -5.17 20.08 11.82
CA ASN A 61 -6.35 20.84 12.22
C ASN A 61 -7.49 19.92 12.65
N PRO A 62 -7.57 19.51 13.93
CA PRO A 62 -8.55 18.54 14.40
C PRO A 62 -10.01 19.05 14.44
N ARG A 63 -10.25 20.31 14.02
CA ARG A 63 -11.60 20.89 13.88
C ARG A 63 -12.15 20.79 12.47
N ASP A 64 -11.31 20.40 11.50
CA ASP A 64 -11.68 20.29 10.11
C ASP A 64 -11.46 18.85 9.61
N THR A 65 -12.52 18.23 9.14
CA THR A 65 -12.50 16.82 8.70
C THR A 65 -11.58 16.54 7.53
N ALA A 66 -11.18 17.56 6.76
CA ALA A 66 -10.28 17.43 5.62
C ALA A 66 -8.78 17.48 6.00
N PHE A 67 -8.44 17.63 7.28
CA PHE A 67 -7.08 17.80 7.77
C PHE A 67 -6.67 16.70 8.77
N PHE A 68 -5.38 16.64 9.13
CA PHE A 68 -4.91 15.71 10.16
C PHE A 68 -5.50 16.05 11.55
N HIS A 69 -5.88 15.02 12.30
CA HIS A 69 -6.41 15.12 13.65
C HIS A 69 -5.42 14.66 14.74
N GLY A 70 -4.27 14.14 14.33
CA GLY A 70 -3.17 13.77 15.22
C GLY A 70 -3.19 12.33 15.73
N GLY A 71 -4.10 11.48 15.27
CA GLY A 71 -3.97 10.04 15.51
C GLY A 71 -2.73 9.49 14.81
N ASP A 72 -2.03 8.54 15.44
CA ASP A 72 -0.71 8.09 15.01
C ASP A 72 -0.42 6.61 15.32
N LEU A 73 0.75 6.12 14.90
CA LEU A 73 1.19 4.75 15.15
C LEU A 73 1.39 4.44 16.63
N LYS A 74 1.79 5.41 17.47
CA LYS A 74 1.91 5.20 18.91
C LYS A 74 0.55 5.00 19.55
N GLY A 75 -0.44 5.83 19.18
CA GLY A 75 -1.82 5.69 19.64
C GLY A 75 -2.46 4.38 19.19
N LEU A 76 -2.24 3.99 17.93
CA LEU A 76 -2.74 2.72 17.40
C LEU A 76 -2.01 1.51 17.99
N THR A 77 -0.72 1.61 18.31
CA THR A 77 0.04 0.56 19.02
C THR A 77 -0.49 0.40 20.43
N GLY A 78 -0.73 1.49 21.14
CA GLY A 78 -1.10 1.51 22.54
C GLY A 78 -0.05 0.88 23.45
N THR A 79 -0.47 0.37 24.59
CA THR A 79 0.42 -0.28 25.57
C THR A 79 0.87 -1.68 25.18
N CYS A 80 0.24 -2.27 24.17
CA CYS A 80 0.52 -3.64 23.72
C CYS A 80 0.36 -4.74 24.80
N SER A 81 -0.44 -4.49 25.83
CA SER A 81 -0.59 -5.43 26.96
C SER A 81 -2.04 -5.60 27.41
N ASP A 82 -2.73 -4.55 27.86
CA ASP A 82 -3.89 -4.71 28.73
C ASP A 82 -5.25 -4.72 28.03
N GLY A 83 -5.29 -4.48 26.72
CA GLY A 83 -6.52 -4.53 25.92
C GLY A 83 -7.44 -3.32 26.09
N ASP A 84 -6.97 -2.24 26.70
CA ASP A 84 -7.78 -1.04 26.94
C ASP A 84 -7.64 -0.03 25.81
N ASN A 85 -6.57 -0.09 25.05
CA ASN A 85 -6.34 0.76 23.89
C ASN A 85 -5.54 0.05 22.79
N GLY A 86 -5.42 0.69 21.64
CA GLY A 86 -4.56 0.26 20.52
C GLY A 86 -4.83 -1.17 20.05
N LEU A 87 -3.79 -1.83 19.58
CA LEU A 87 -3.85 -3.20 19.04
C LEU A 87 -4.38 -4.22 20.05
N ALA A 88 -4.06 -4.06 21.34
CA ALA A 88 -4.52 -4.98 22.38
C ALA A 88 -6.04 -4.94 22.54
N ARG A 89 -6.65 -3.74 22.43
CA ARG A 89 -8.11 -3.59 22.41
C ARG A 89 -8.73 -4.23 21.17
N ILE A 90 -8.15 -4.00 19.99
CA ILE A 90 -8.61 -4.60 18.74
C ILE A 90 -8.60 -6.13 18.87
N LYS A 91 -7.53 -6.70 19.42
CA LYS A 91 -7.44 -8.14 19.71
C LYS A 91 -8.50 -8.61 20.69
N LYS A 92 -8.74 -7.89 21.77
CA LYS A 92 -9.77 -8.20 22.80
C LYS A 92 -11.20 -8.18 22.22
N LEU A 93 -11.45 -7.37 21.19
CA LEU A 93 -12.71 -7.35 20.45
C LEU A 93 -12.92 -8.56 19.54
N GLY A 94 -11.92 -9.44 19.40
CA GLY A 94 -11.99 -10.67 18.60
C GLY A 94 -11.40 -10.58 17.19
N PHE A 95 -10.88 -9.42 16.78
CA PHE A 95 -10.23 -9.29 15.48
C PHE A 95 -8.90 -10.06 15.44
N THR A 96 -8.55 -10.52 14.24
CA THR A 96 -7.36 -11.34 14.00
C THR A 96 -6.40 -10.69 13.00
N ALA A 97 -6.86 -9.65 12.31
CA ALA A 97 -6.05 -8.82 11.43
C ALA A 97 -6.43 -7.34 11.58
N VAL A 98 -5.47 -6.46 11.29
CA VAL A 98 -5.67 -5.00 11.25
C VAL A 98 -5.27 -4.52 9.87
N TRP A 99 -6.18 -3.82 9.19
CA TRP A 99 -5.93 -3.15 7.93
C TRP A 99 -5.81 -1.64 8.20
N VAL A 100 -4.63 -1.10 7.93
CA VAL A 100 -4.32 0.33 8.09
C VAL A 100 -4.28 1.03 6.74
N THR A 101 -4.80 2.27 6.67
CA THR A 101 -4.65 3.11 5.48
C THR A 101 -3.17 3.36 5.15
N PRO A 102 -2.80 3.83 3.94
CA PRO A 102 -1.40 3.98 3.57
C PRO A 102 -0.64 4.87 4.56
N LEU A 103 0.57 4.42 4.92
CA LEU A 103 1.40 5.05 5.96
C LEU A 103 2.52 5.91 5.37
N VAL A 104 2.60 6.01 4.05
CA VAL A 104 3.66 6.70 3.30
C VAL A 104 3.52 8.22 3.39
N VAL A 105 4.63 8.95 3.16
CA VAL A 105 4.62 10.41 3.23
C VAL A 105 3.70 11.01 2.17
N GLN A 106 2.85 11.93 2.61
CA GLN A 106 1.85 12.57 1.77
C GLN A 106 2.37 13.87 1.13
N GLN A 107 1.72 14.31 0.06
CA GLN A 107 1.97 15.64 -0.50
C GLN A 107 1.71 16.73 0.53
N LYS A 108 2.28 17.93 0.29
CA LYS A 108 2.04 19.10 1.15
C LYS A 108 0.54 19.40 1.23
N PRO A 109 0.05 19.84 2.39
CA PRO A 109 -1.33 20.27 2.54
C PRO A 109 -1.69 21.38 1.57
N THR A 110 -2.91 21.34 1.06
CA THR A 110 -3.52 22.39 0.25
C THR A 110 -4.48 23.22 1.11
N PRO A 111 -4.97 24.38 0.63
CA PRO A 111 -6.01 25.12 1.34
C PRO A 111 -7.31 24.31 1.59
N ASN A 112 -7.53 23.25 0.81
CA ASN A 112 -8.74 22.44 0.83
C ASN A 112 -8.59 21.12 1.61
N GLY A 113 -7.39 20.76 2.09
CA GLY A 113 -7.18 19.54 2.83
C GLY A 113 -5.73 19.05 2.87
N ALA A 114 -5.53 17.98 3.61
CA ALA A 114 -4.26 17.29 3.79
C ALA A 114 -4.44 15.78 3.57
N GLY A 115 -3.34 15.08 3.33
CA GLY A 115 -3.34 13.64 3.04
C GLY A 115 -3.53 12.73 4.26
N TYR A 116 -4.33 13.13 5.25
CA TYR A 116 -4.57 12.36 6.50
C TYR A 116 -5.01 10.91 6.27
N HIS A 117 -5.63 10.65 5.13
CA HIS A 117 -6.13 9.34 4.73
C HIS A 117 -5.06 8.43 4.12
N GLY A 118 -3.90 8.98 3.71
CA GLY A 118 -2.78 8.22 3.17
C GLY A 118 -2.73 8.04 1.64
N TYR A 119 -3.74 8.52 0.89
CA TYR A 119 -3.85 8.24 -0.55
C TYR A 119 -3.21 9.31 -1.46
N TRP A 120 -2.51 10.30 -0.90
CA TRP A 120 -1.79 11.34 -1.65
C TRP A 120 -0.27 11.19 -1.51
N GLY A 121 0.21 9.95 -1.62
CA GLY A 121 1.60 9.61 -1.38
C GLY A 121 2.58 10.26 -2.35
N VAL A 122 3.71 10.73 -1.83
CA VAL A 122 4.85 11.25 -2.61
C VAL A 122 6.16 10.57 -2.24
N ASP A 123 6.36 10.13 -0.99
CA ASP A 123 7.51 9.31 -0.60
C ASP A 123 7.04 7.97 -0.06
N PHE A 124 7.22 6.95 -0.89
CA PHE A 124 6.73 5.59 -0.61
C PHE A 124 7.73 4.72 0.16
N LEU A 125 8.91 5.26 0.49
CA LEU A 125 9.96 4.55 1.24
C LEU A 125 9.95 4.88 2.72
N ASN A 126 9.26 5.96 3.13
CA ASN A 126 9.25 6.46 4.49
C ASN A 126 7.83 6.55 5.06
N VAL A 127 7.73 6.44 6.38
CA VAL A 127 6.50 6.68 7.14
C VAL A 127 6.22 8.17 7.20
N ASP A 128 4.96 8.57 7.04
CA ASP A 128 4.54 9.96 7.15
C ASP A 128 4.83 10.49 8.56
N PRO A 129 5.49 11.65 8.70
CA PRO A 129 5.84 12.20 10.01
C PRO A 129 4.65 12.53 10.90
N HIS A 130 3.44 12.78 10.34
CA HIS A 130 2.21 12.92 11.14
C HIS A 130 1.81 11.61 11.82
N LEU A 131 2.14 10.47 11.20
CA LEU A 131 1.82 9.14 11.74
C LEU A 131 2.93 8.57 12.60
N GLY A 132 4.14 9.11 12.55
CA GLY A 132 5.27 8.67 13.34
C GLY A 132 6.55 8.45 12.55
N THR A 133 7.43 7.64 13.12
CA THR A 133 8.76 7.33 12.57
C THR A 133 8.86 5.87 12.12
N LYS A 134 9.95 5.52 11.46
CA LYS A 134 10.31 4.12 11.19
C LYS A 134 10.37 3.28 12.47
N ALA A 135 10.84 3.85 13.58
CA ALA A 135 10.89 3.15 14.88
C ALA A 135 9.48 2.87 15.42
N ASP A 136 8.54 3.80 15.26
CA ASP A 136 7.15 3.62 15.66
C ASP A 136 6.48 2.53 14.80
N MET A 137 6.76 2.47 13.50
CA MET A 137 6.28 1.39 12.64
C MET A 137 6.84 0.02 13.04
N VAL A 138 8.12 -0.06 13.42
CA VAL A 138 8.73 -1.29 13.97
C VAL A 138 8.03 -1.70 15.26
N ALA A 139 7.77 -0.77 16.18
CA ALA A 139 7.09 -1.03 17.43
C ALA A 139 5.64 -1.50 17.20
N PHE A 140 4.92 -0.87 16.27
CA PHE A 140 3.58 -1.26 15.85
C PHE A 140 3.55 -2.69 15.30
N ALA A 141 4.44 -3.02 14.37
CA ALA A 141 4.53 -4.35 13.78
C ALA A 141 4.93 -5.42 14.80
N ALA A 142 5.87 -5.10 15.71
CA ALA A 142 6.27 -6.00 16.80
C ALA A 142 5.11 -6.25 17.78
N CYS A 143 4.32 -5.23 18.09
CA CYS A 143 3.13 -5.38 18.92
C CYS A 143 2.06 -6.25 18.23
N ALA A 144 1.77 -6.02 16.95
CA ALA A 144 0.84 -6.86 16.20
C ALA A 144 1.26 -8.33 16.23
N LYS A 145 2.55 -8.61 16.00
CA LYS A 145 3.11 -9.96 16.10
C LYS A 145 2.93 -10.57 17.49
N LYS A 146 3.27 -9.83 18.54
CA LYS A 146 3.11 -10.27 19.95
C LYS A 146 1.68 -10.67 20.27
N LEU A 147 0.71 -9.94 19.72
CA LEU A 147 -0.72 -10.19 19.90
C LEU A 147 -1.30 -11.21 18.92
N ASN A 148 -0.48 -11.78 18.04
CA ASN A 148 -0.91 -12.63 16.94
C ASN A 148 -2.02 -11.96 16.08
N LEU A 149 -1.79 -10.69 15.73
CA LEU A 149 -2.56 -9.92 14.77
C LEU A 149 -1.79 -9.83 13.46
N LYS A 150 -2.44 -10.14 12.34
CA LYS A 150 -1.88 -9.92 11.02
C LYS A 150 -1.97 -8.46 10.64
N LEU A 151 -0.96 -7.95 9.95
CA LEU A 151 -0.97 -6.60 9.41
C LEU A 151 -1.30 -6.62 7.92
N ILE A 152 -2.33 -5.88 7.53
CA ILE A 152 -2.68 -5.60 6.15
C ILE A 152 -2.35 -4.13 5.92
N LEU A 153 -1.48 -3.88 4.97
CA LEU A 153 -1.15 -2.53 4.56
C LEU A 153 -2.00 -2.15 3.34
N ASP A 154 -2.67 -1.02 3.42
CA ASP A 154 -3.26 -0.37 2.26
C ASP A 154 -2.15 0.25 1.42
N ILE A 155 -2.19 0.04 0.11
CA ILE A 155 -1.16 0.53 -0.81
C ILE A 155 -1.78 1.16 -2.03
N VAL A 156 -1.10 2.17 -2.57
CA VAL A 156 -1.47 2.85 -3.81
C VAL A 156 -0.46 2.51 -4.89
N THR A 157 -0.92 2.00 -6.02
CA THR A 157 -0.07 1.68 -7.18
C THR A 157 -0.45 2.46 -8.43
N ASN A 158 -1.66 3.01 -8.46
CA ASN A 158 -2.22 3.69 -9.62
C ASN A 158 -1.71 5.13 -9.78
N HIS A 159 -1.50 5.85 -8.70
CA HIS A 159 -1.22 7.30 -8.72
C HIS A 159 -0.27 7.72 -7.62
N THR A 160 0.23 8.95 -7.74
CA THR A 160 0.90 9.68 -6.65
C THR A 160 0.06 10.89 -6.24
N GLY A 161 0.52 11.63 -5.23
CA GLY A 161 0.01 12.98 -4.95
C GLY A 161 0.11 13.87 -6.19
N ASP A 162 -0.73 14.91 -6.24
CA ASP A 162 -0.85 15.89 -7.32
C ASP A 162 0.36 16.86 -7.29
N VAL A 163 1.38 16.56 -8.09
CA VAL A 163 2.61 17.37 -8.24
C VAL A 163 2.99 17.64 -9.70
N ILE A 164 2.36 16.94 -10.66
CA ILE A 164 2.50 17.21 -12.09
C ILE A 164 1.51 18.28 -12.49
N SER A 165 2.00 19.32 -13.14
CA SER A 165 1.16 20.39 -13.69
C SER A 165 1.10 20.30 -15.21
N TYR A 166 0.07 20.87 -15.79
CA TYR A 166 -0.12 20.87 -17.24
C TYR A 166 -0.17 22.31 -17.78
N ASN A 167 0.58 22.54 -18.86
CA ASN A 167 0.44 23.74 -19.71
C ASN A 167 -0.13 23.27 -21.03
N ASP A 168 -1.40 23.57 -21.29
CA ASP A 168 -2.23 22.94 -22.32
C ASP A 168 -2.22 21.40 -22.16
N LYS A 169 -1.48 20.69 -23.03
CA LYS A 169 -1.36 19.23 -22.99
C LYS A 169 0.06 18.76 -22.60
N THR A 170 0.91 19.67 -22.18
CA THR A 170 2.30 19.34 -21.82
C THR A 170 2.43 19.25 -20.31
N ALA A 171 2.77 18.05 -19.83
CA ALA A 171 3.06 17.81 -18.42
C ALA A 171 4.43 18.39 -18.04
N PHE A 172 4.53 18.96 -16.83
CA PHE A 172 5.79 19.46 -16.28
C PHE A 172 5.80 19.40 -14.76
N LEU A 173 7.00 19.34 -14.18
CA LEU A 173 7.23 19.55 -12.76
C LEU A 173 7.80 20.95 -12.57
N SER A 174 7.28 21.71 -11.63
CA SER A 174 7.89 22.98 -11.22
C SER A 174 9.26 22.74 -10.58
N SER A 175 10.13 23.73 -10.61
CA SER A 175 11.54 23.58 -10.18
C SER A 175 11.71 23.13 -8.72
N ASP A 176 10.77 23.46 -7.86
CA ASP A 176 10.72 23.06 -6.45
C ASP A 176 10.15 21.63 -6.24
N LEU A 177 9.59 21.01 -7.28
CA LEU A 177 8.99 19.69 -7.26
C LEU A 177 9.74 18.64 -8.08
N LEU A 178 10.87 19.02 -8.74
CA LEU A 178 11.63 18.11 -9.62
C LEU A 178 12.08 16.80 -8.97
N ASN A 179 12.25 16.78 -7.64
CA ASN A 179 12.62 15.60 -6.86
C ASN A 179 11.68 15.43 -5.66
N ALA A 180 10.41 15.77 -5.83
CA ALA A 180 9.43 15.71 -4.75
C ALA A 180 9.02 14.29 -4.39
N LYS A 181 9.20 13.34 -5.32
CA LYS A 181 8.76 11.97 -5.17
C LYS A 181 9.92 11.02 -4.88
N ASN A 182 9.64 10.00 -4.08
CA ASN A 182 10.59 8.96 -3.71
C ASN A 182 9.89 7.59 -3.76
N PRO A 183 10.42 6.58 -4.44
CA PRO A 183 11.75 6.51 -5.07
C PRO A 183 11.90 7.40 -6.32
N ALA A 184 13.16 7.61 -6.71
CA ALA A 184 13.53 8.59 -7.75
C ALA A 184 12.88 8.36 -9.13
N TRP A 185 12.55 7.12 -9.49
CA TRP A 185 11.88 6.81 -10.76
C TRP A 185 10.49 7.44 -10.87
N LEU A 186 9.85 7.81 -9.75
CA LEU A 186 8.59 8.53 -9.72
C LEU A 186 8.72 10.01 -10.16
N ASN A 187 9.93 10.54 -10.29
CA ASN A 187 10.15 11.90 -10.80
C ASN A 187 10.34 11.96 -12.33
N ASP A 188 10.35 10.80 -13.00
CA ASP A 188 10.42 10.75 -14.45
C ASP A 188 9.00 10.81 -15.05
N LEU A 189 8.67 11.93 -15.70
CA LEU A 189 7.37 12.15 -16.33
C LEU A 189 7.02 11.09 -17.37
N SER A 190 8.02 10.42 -17.96
CA SER A 190 7.74 9.32 -18.88
C SER A 190 7.08 8.12 -18.22
N ASN A 191 7.07 8.01 -16.90
CA ASN A 191 6.42 6.95 -16.14
C ASN A 191 4.94 7.25 -15.82
N TYR A 192 4.39 8.31 -16.38
CA TYR A 192 3.00 8.74 -16.23
C TYR A 192 2.31 8.77 -17.59
N HIS A 193 0.97 8.66 -17.60
CA HIS A 193 0.20 8.79 -18.83
C HIS A 193 0.11 10.24 -19.32
N ASN A 194 0.08 11.20 -18.40
CA ASN A 194 0.09 12.64 -18.71
C ASN A 194 -1.04 13.08 -19.66
N VAL A 195 -2.23 12.53 -19.52
CA VAL A 195 -3.39 12.86 -20.36
C VAL A 195 -4.38 13.79 -19.66
N GLY A 196 -4.11 14.12 -18.39
CA GLY A 196 -5.00 14.95 -17.57
C GLY A 196 -6.18 14.18 -16.99
N SER A 197 -7.16 14.92 -16.47
CA SER A 197 -8.26 14.37 -15.66
C SER A 197 -9.11 13.31 -16.36
N MET A 198 -9.42 12.24 -15.64
CA MET A 198 -10.37 11.20 -16.05
C MET A 198 -11.85 11.58 -15.91
N SER A 199 -12.18 12.85 -15.68
CA SER A 199 -13.54 13.32 -15.32
C SER A 199 -14.68 12.85 -16.22
N ASN A 200 -14.38 12.44 -17.45
CA ASN A 200 -15.38 11.99 -18.43
C ASN A 200 -15.46 10.45 -18.55
N CYS A 201 -14.78 9.68 -17.67
CA CYS A 201 -14.61 8.24 -17.81
C CYS A 201 -15.10 7.41 -16.61
N TRP A 202 -16.09 7.87 -15.91
CA TRP A 202 -16.66 7.12 -14.77
C TRP A 202 -17.45 5.85 -15.17
N GLY A 203 -17.44 5.46 -16.41
CA GLY A 203 -17.98 4.21 -16.91
C GLY A 203 -16.90 3.16 -17.15
N ASP A 204 -16.85 2.65 -18.38
CA ASP A 204 -15.95 1.56 -18.80
C ASP A 204 -15.05 1.99 -19.97
N GLY A 205 -14.46 3.16 -19.90
CA GLY A 205 -13.58 3.67 -20.96
C GLY A 205 -12.09 3.52 -20.63
N PRO A 206 -11.21 3.53 -21.64
CA PRO A 206 -9.75 3.41 -21.43
C PRO A 206 -9.16 4.52 -20.55
N CYS A 207 -9.81 5.68 -20.47
CA CYS A 207 -9.36 6.77 -19.61
C CYS A 207 -9.52 6.51 -18.10
N ILE A 208 -10.21 5.44 -17.69
CA ILE A 208 -10.18 4.96 -16.30
C ILE A 208 -8.77 4.53 -15.90
N GLN A 209 -8.01 3.96 -16.84
CA GLN A 209 -6.66 3.44 -16.61
C GLN A 209 -5.55 4.42 -16.99
N THR A 210 -5.89 5.57 -17.55
CA THR A 210 -4.88 6.50 -18.09
C THR A 210 -5.08 7.95 -17.68
N GLY A 211 -6.15 8.28 -16.98
CA GLY A 211 -6.46 9.65 -16.59
C GLY A 211 -6.27 9.93 -15.11
N ASP A 212 -5.86 11.15 -14.80
CA ASP A 212 -5.63 11.62 -13.44
C ASP A 212 -6.89 11.50 -12.58
N PHE A 213 -6.79 10.76 -11.48
CA PHE A 213 -7.88 10.49 -10.56
C PHE A 213 -8.04 11.67 -9.59
N PHE A 214 -9.01 12.54 -9.83
CA PHE A 214 -9.23 13.77 -9.04
C PHE A 214 -7.99 14.68 -8.94
N GLY A 215 -7.18 14.73 -9.98
CA GLY A 215 -5.94 15.53 -10.03
C GLY A 215 -4.71 14.79 -9.55
N LEU A 216 -4.84 13.57 -8.99
CA LEU A 216 -3.70 12.74 -8.59
C LEU A 216 -2.98 12.20 -9.84
N ASP A 217 -1.65 12.30 -9.83
CA ASP A 217 -0.82 11.98 -11.00
C ASP A 217 -0.89 10.50 -11.38
N ASP A 218 -1.47 10.20 -12.52
CA ASP A 218 -1.72 8.83 -12.98
C ASP A 218 -0.47 8.17 -13.54
N ILE A 219 -0.11 7.00 -12.98
CA ILE A 219 1.13 6.29 -13.29
C ILE A 219 0.88 5.26 -14.40
N ALA A 220 1.77 5.20 -15.39
CA ALA A 220 1.72 4.23 -16.49
C ALA A 220 2.08 2.81 -16.00
N THR A 221 1.12 2.17 -15.33
CA THR A 221 1.31 0.91 -14.59
C THR A 221 1.61 -0.30 -15.48
N GLU A 222 1.39 -0.19 -16.80
CA GLU A 222 1.80 -1.18 -17.82
C GLU A 222 3.31 -1.23 -18.03
N LYS A 223 4.06 -0.19 -17.62
CA LYS A 223 5.50 -0.09 -17.89
C LYS A 223 6.34 -0.95 -16.95
N PRO A 224 7.35 -1.67 -17.49
CA PRO A 224 8.23 -2.50 -16.66
C PRO A 224 8.94 -1.76 -15.53
N VAL A 225 9.37 -0.53 -15.75
CA VAL A 225 10.01 0.29 -14.72
C VAL A 225 9.05 0.57 -13.56
N VAL A 226 7.76 0.74 -13.84
CA VAL A 226 6.73 1.04 -12.86
C VAL A 226 6.36 -0.20 -12.05
N TYR A 227 5.94 -1.31 -12.68
CA TYR A 227 5.55 -2.49 -11.92
C TYR A 227 6.73 -3.15 -11.17
N ASN A 228 7.95 -3.09 -11.69
CA ASN A 228 9.14 -3.53 -10.96
C ASN A 228 9.49 -2.58 -9.82
N GLY A 229 9.43 -1.26 -10.06
CA GLY A 229 9.65 -0.26 -9.01
C GLY A 229 8.68 -0.40 -7.85
N TRP A 230 7.40 -0.63 -8.12
CA TRP A 230 6.41 -0.93 -7.07
C TRP A 230 6.66 -2.27 -6.36
N ALA A 231 7.17 -3.27 -7.08
CA ALA A 231 7.52 -4.54 -6.45
C ALA A 231 8.70 -4.39 -5.47
N ASP A 232 9.69 -3.56 -5.81
CA ASP A 232 10.81 -3.24 -4.93
C ASP A 232 10.34 -2.49 -3.68
N VAL A 233 9.53 -1.43 -3.86
CA VAL A 233 8.99 -0.63 -2.75
C VAL A 233 8.20 -1.51 -1.78
N TYR A 234 7.16 -2.16 -2.25
CA TYR A 234 6.25 -2.92 -1.37
C TYR A 234 6.85 -4.25 -0.91
N GLY A 235 7.75 -4.83 -1.70
CA GLY A 235 8.58 -5.95 -1.26
C GLY A 235 9.47 -5.60 -0.09
N GLN A 236 9.98 -4.35 -0.04
CA GLN A 236 10.77 -3.87 1.11
C GLN A 236 9.89 -3.67 2.35
N TRP A 237 8.67 -3.11 2.22
CA TRP A 237 7.73 -3.01 3.34
C TRP A 237 7.39 -4.37 3.94
N ILE A 238 7.20 -5.40 3.12
CA ILE A 238 7.00 -6.78 3.61
C ILE A 238 8.19 -7.25 4.44
N LYS A 239 9.41 -7.06 3.92
CA LYS A 239 10.65 -7.52 4.56
C LYS A 239 10.96 -6.77 5.86
N ASP A 240 10.73 -5.45 5.88
CA ASP A 240 11.05 -4.63 7.04
C ASP A 240 10.06 -4.81 8.18
N TYR A 241 8.77 -4.98 7.88
CA TYR A 241 7.71 -4.91 8.90
C TYR A 241 6.86 -6.19 9.03
N GLY A 242 7.13 -7.22 8.24
CA GLY A 242 6.37 -8.47 8.33
C GLY A 242 4.90 -8.31 7.96
N ILE A 243 4.60 -7.50 6.94
CA ILE A 243 3.25 -7.31 6.40
C ILE A 243 2.70 -8.64 5.90
N SER A 244 1.47 -8.96 6.25
CA SER A 244 0.80 -10.24 5.98
C SER A 244 -0.10 -10.21 4.73
N GLY A 245 -0.45 -9.04 4.24
CA GLY A 245 -1.28 -8.85 3.06
C GLY A 245 -1.34 -7.40 2.61
N PHE A 246 -1.79 -7.18 1.38
CA PHE A 246 -2.07 -5.85 0.83
C PHE A 246 -3.53 -5.71 0.43
N ARG A 247 -4.12 -4.56 0.76
CA ARG A 247 -5.25 -4.01 0.02
C ARG A 247 -4.68 -3.02 -1.00
N VAL A 248 -5.02 -3.19 -2.26
CA VAL A 248 -4.58 -2.30 -3.33
C VAL A 248 -5.69 -1.31 -3.64
N ASP A 249 -5.41 -0.05 -3.36
CA ASP A 249 -6.28 1.09 -3.66
C ASP A 249 -6.51 1.22 -5.16
N THR A 250 -7.71 1.67 -5.54
CA THR A 250 -8.07 1.98 -6.93
C THR A 250 -7.61 0.92 -7.95
N ALA A 251 -7.65 -0.37 -7.58
CA ALA A 251 -7.22 -1.46 -8.45
C ALA A 251 -7.99 -1.54 -9.78
N ARG A 252 -9.17 -0.91 -9.85
CA ARG A 252 -9.96 -0.73 -11.08
C ARG A 252 -9.25 0.16 -12.10
N HIS A 253 -8.40 1.07 -11.66
CA HIS A 253 -7.74 2.10 -12.46
C HIS A 253 -6.36 1.68 -12.97
N VAL A 254 -5.82 0.59 -12.44
CA VAL A 254 -4.53 0.02 -12.85
C VAL A 254 -4.67 -0.73 -14.16
N ASP A 255 -3.62 -0.70 -15.02
CA ASP A 255 -3.60 -1.44 -16.29
C ASP A 255 -3.87 -2.93 -16.08
N ASP A 256 -4.57 -3.54 -17.02
CA ASP A 256 -5.01 -4.95 -16.97
C ASP A 256 -3.84 -5.95 -16.80
N ALA A 257 -2.64 -5.60 -17.27
CA ALA A 257 -1.46 -6.44 -17.17
C ALA A 257 -0.66 -6.25 -15.87
N PHE A 258 -0.94 -5.21 -15.09
CA PHE A 258 -0.15 -4.86 -13.91
C PHE A 258 -0.04 -6.02 -12.91
N PHE A 259 -1.16 -6.54 -12.44
CA PHE A 259 -1.16 -7.62 -11.43
C PHE A 259 -0.52 -8.90 -11.92
N LYS A 260 -0.61 -9.19 -13.21
CA LYS A 260 0.06 -10.33 -13.83
C LYS A 260 1.58 -10.24 -13.73
N ASN A 261 2.12 -9.02 -13.80
CA ASN A 261 3.57 -8.77 -13.76
C ASN A 261 4.07 -8.49 -12.35
N TRP A 262 3.29 -7.78 -11.53
CA TRP A 262 3.66 -7.32 -10.19
C TRP A 262 3.43 -8.37 -9.10
N SER A 263 2.25 -9.04 -9.07
CA SER A 263 1.89 -9.97 -7.98
C SER A 263 2.87 -11.13 -7.79
N PRO A 264 3.46 -11.76 -8.85
CA PRO A 264 4.48 -12.78 -8.65
C PRO A 264 5.72 -12.30 -7.91
N GLN A 265 6.12 -11.04 -8.11
CA GLN A 265 7.29 -10.45 -7.46
C GLN A 265 7.00 -10.19 -5.97
N ILE A 266 5.80 -9.70 -5.64
CA ILE A 266 5.34 -9.54 -4.25
C ILE A 266 5.27 -10.88 -3.53
N ASN A 267 4.71 -11.90 -4.17
CA ASN A 267 4.66 -13.25 -3.61
C ASN A 267 6.07 -13.83 -3.37
N ALA A 268 7.02 -13.55 -4.27
CA ALA A 268 8.42 -13.94 -4.06
C ALA A 268 9.07 -13.20 -2.88
N ALA A 269 8.81 -11.89 -2.74
CA ALA A 269 9.27 -11.11 -1.60
C ALA A 269 8.68 -11.63 -0.28
N ALA A 270 7.37 -11.91 -0.25
CA ALA A 270 6.69 -12.48 0.92
C ALA A 270 7.25 -13.87 1.28
N LYS A 271 7.45 -14.74 0.29
CA LYS A 271 8.03 -16.05 0.48
C LYS A 271 9.46 -15.99 1.03
N SER A 272 10.25 -14.99 0.64
CA SER A 272 11.62 -14.81 1.14
C SER A 272 11.69 -14.57 2.66
N VAL A 273 10.59 -14.11 3.28
CA VAL A 273 10.45 -13.94 4.73
C VAL A 273 9.52 -14.99 5.36
N GLY A 274 9.17 -16.03 4.59
CA GLY A 274 8.44 -17.21 5.06
C GLY A 274 6.92 -17.07 5.07
N ILE A 275 6.36 -16.17 4.26
CA ILE A 275 4.91 -16.09 4.02
C ILE A 275 4.60 -16.79 2.69
N ASP A 276 4.03 -17.99 2.76
CA ASP A 276 3.71 -18.78 1.56
C ASP A 276 2.38 -18.36 0.91
N ASN A 277 1.45 -17.80 1.70
CA ASN A 277 0.10 -17.42 1.27
C ASN A 277 -0.13 -15.93 1.56
N PHE A 278 0.66 -15.07 0.92
CA PHE A 278 0.46 -13.63 1.01
C PHE A 278 -0.83 -13.24 0.29
N THR A 279 -1.68 -12.46 0.96
CA THR A 279 -2.98 -12.10 0.40
C THR A 279 -2.93 -10.71 -0.24
N ILE A 280 -3.36 -10.62 -1.49
CA ILE A 280 -3.52 -9.36 -2.23
C ILE A 280 -4.99 -9.25 -2.62
N PHE A 281 -5.68 -8.22 -2.13
CA PHE A 281 -7.04 -7.91 -2.55
C PHE A 281 -7.16 -6.46 -3.03
N GLY A 282 -7.86 -6.28 -4.13
CA GLY A 282 -8.00 -4.98 -4.78
C GLY A 282 -9.32 -4.30 -4.45
N GLU A 283 -9.28 -2.97 -4.46
CA GLU A 283 -10.51 -2.18 -4.54
C GLU A 283 -10.94 -2.06 -6.00
N VAL A 284 -12.00 -2.75 -6.32
CA VAL A 284 -12.72 -2.60 -7.59
C VAL A 284 -14.14 -2.18 -7.24
N TRP A 285 -14.37 -0.86 -7.22
CA TRP A 285 -15.70 -0.35 -6.86
C TRP A 285 -16.69 -0.59 -7.99
N ASP A 286 -17.39 -1.70 -7.90
CA ASP A 286 -18.46 -2.11 -8.78
C ASP A 286 -19.47 -2.96 -8.00
N VAL A 287 -20.75 -2.83 -8.32
CA VAL A 287 -21.82 -3.60 -7.68
C VAL A 287 -22.28 -4.80 -8.53
N ASN A 288 -21.68 -4.98 -9.71
CA ASN A 288 -21.94 -6.11 -10.58
C ASN A 288 -20.92 -7.23 -10.32
N PRO A 289 -21.32 -8.41 -9.80
CA PRO A 289 -20.40 -9.50 -9.50
C PRO A 289 -19.64 -10.01 -10.75
N ILE A 290 -20.25 -9.93 -11.94
CA ILE A 290 -19.59 -10.33 -13.19
C ILE A 290 -18.39 -9.43 -13.50
N ASN A 291 -18.50 -8.12 -13.26
CA ASN A 291 -17.39 -7.19 -13.44
C ASN A 291 -16.26 -7.50 -12.45
N LEU A 292 -16.56 -7.72 -11.18
CA LEU A 292 -15.56 -8.12 -10.18
C LEU A 292 -14.84 -9.40 -10.57
N MET A 293 -15.57 -10.40 -11.04
CA MET A 293 -15.01 -11.68 -11.51
C MET A 293 -14.03 -11.49 -12.67
N ASN A 294 -14.27 -10.51 -13.57
CA ASN A 294 -13.35 -10.22 -14.66
C ASN A 294 -11.98 -9.76 -14.14
N TYR A 295 -11.92 -8.95 -13.09
CA TYR A 295 -10.65 -8.51 -12.51
C TYR A 295 -9.85 -9.69 -11.92
N VAL A 296 -10.50 -10.63 -11.29
CA VAL A 296 -9.84 -11.84 -10.79
C VAL A 296 -9.39 -12.76 -11.93
N ARG A 297 -10.24 -13.02 -12.91
CA ARG A 297 -9.98 -14.01 -13.98
C ARG A 297 -9.07 -13.48 -15.08
N ARG A 298 -9.24 -12.23 -15.51
CA ARG A 298 -8.49 -11.61 -16.62
C ARG A 298 -7.27 -10.83 -16.13
N ASN A 299 -7.45 -9.93 -15.19
CA ASN A 299 -6.40 -9.04 -14.71
C ASN A 299 -5.48 -9.71 -13.69
N LYS A 300 -5.87 -10.93 -13.21
CA LYS A 300 -5.05 -11.73 -12.28
C LYS A 300 -4.81 -11.08 -10.91
N ILE A 301 -5.70 -10.20 -10.49
CA ILE A 301 -5.82 -9.87 -9.07
C ILE A 301 -6.19 -11.15 -8.31
N GLN A 302 -5.61 -11.38 -7.16
CA GLN A 302 -5.85 -12.61 -6.40
C GLN A 302 -7.29 -12.67 -5.88
N THR A 303 -7.79 -11.56 -5.34
CA THR A 303 -9.17 -11.36 -4.91
C THR A 303 -9.49 -9.88 -4.86
N VAL A 304 -10.76 -9.52 -4.67
CA VAL A 304 -11.25 -8.14 -4.60
C VAL A 304 -12.18 -7.95 -3.41
N LEU A 305 -12.41 -6.70 -3.01
CA LEU A 305 -13.46 -6.36 -2.06
C LEU A 305 -14.83 -6.66 -2.66
N ASP A 306 -15.68 -7.36 -1.93
CA ASP A 306 -17.01 -7.78 -2.40
C ASP A 306 -18.06 -6.69 -2.14
N PHE A 307 -18.07 -5.66 -2.99
CA PHE A 307 -19.05 -4.58 -2.94
C PHE A 307 -20.49 -5.06 -3.23
N PRO A 308 -20.74 -6.01 -4.15
CA PRO A 308 -22.08 -6.59 -4.33
C PRO A 308 -22.62 -7.20 -3.04
N PHE A 309 -21.82 -8.01 -2.35
CA PHE A 309 -22.22 -8.61 -1.08
C PHE A 309 -22.45 -7.54 -0.01
N GLN A 310 -21.51 -6.59 0.14
CA GLN A 310 -21.62 -5.51 1.11
C GLN A 310 -22.92 -4.71 0.94
N ARG A 311 -23.23 -4.32 -0.30
CA ARG A 311 -24.47 -3.58 -0.61
C ARG A 311 -25.71 -4.40 -0.30
N THR A 312 -25.76 -5.63 -0.81
CA THR A 312 -26.90 -6.53 -0.66
C THR A 312 -27.16 -6.87 0.81
N ALA A 313 -26.10 -7.17 1.59
CA ALA A 313 -26.19 -7.45 3.01
C ALA A 313 -26.65 -6.22 3.82
N ALA A 314 -26.18 -5.03 3.46
CA ALA A 314 -26.58 -3.78 4.11
C ALA A 314 -28.07 -3.46 3.84
N GLU A 315 -28.54 -3.62 2.60
CA GLU A 315 -29.95 -3.41 2.23
C GLU A 315 -30.86 -4.42 2.93
N PHE A 316 -30.45 -5.68 3.02
CA PHE A 316 -31.18 -6.71 3.77
C PHE A 316 -31.23 -6.40 5.27
N ALA A 317 -30.10 -6.06 5.89
CA ALA A 317 -30.02 -5.75 7.31
C ALA A 317 -30.83 -4.49 7.69
N ALA A 318 -30.92 -3.53 6.76
CA ALA A 318 -31.73 -2.32 6.91
C ALA A 318 -33.24 -2.54 6.65
N GLY A 319 -33.65 -3.74 6.21
CA GLY A 319 -35.05 -4.06 5.89
C GLY A 319 -35.53 -3.46 4.57
N TYR A 320 -34.62 -3.05 3.69
CA TYR A 320 -34.95 -2.53 2.35
C TYR A 320 -35.14 -3.63 1.30
N SER A 321 -34.69 -4.84 1.59
CA SER A 321 -34.82 -6.00 0.72
C SER A 321 -35.08 -7.27 1.54
N ASP A 322 -35.56 -8.34 0.90
CA ASP A 322 -35.76 -9.64 1.54
C ASP A 322 -34.54 -10.57 1.32
N ALA A 323 -34.57 -11.77 1.90
CA ALA A 323 -33.47 -12.71 1.86
C ALA A 323 -33.17 -13.25 0.45
N THR A 324 -34.10 -13.15 -0.49
CA THR A 324 -33.92 -13.68 -1.86
C THR A 324 -32.85 -12.90 -2.63
N VAL A 325 -32.64 -11.64 -2.30
CA VAL A 325 -31.56 -10.84 -2.94
C VAL A 325 -30.17 -11.33 -2.52
N VAL A 326 -30.02 -11.78 -1.28
CA VAL A 326 -28.78 -12.40 -0.78
C VAL A 326 -28.57 -13.77 -1.41
N GLU A 327 -29.64 -14.60 -1.49
CA GLU A 327 -29.61 -15.92 -2.13
C GLU A 327 -29.22 -15.79 -3.61
N ASN A 328 -29.83 -14.86 -4.33
CA ASN A 328 -29.52 -14.62 -5.74
C ASN A 328 -28.08 -14.20 -5.98
N LEU A 329 -27.45 -13.46 -5.04
CA LEU A 329 -26.06 -13.06 -5.16
C LEU A 329 -25.13 -14.29 -5.16
N PHE A 330 -25.37 -15.26 -4.27
CA PHE A 330 -24.58 -16.50 -4.22
C PHE A 330 -24.76 -17.42 -5.43
N ALA A 331 -25.75 -17.18 -6.27
CA ALA A 331 -25.90 -17.92 -7.52
C ALA A 331 -24.80 -17.57 -8.57
N TYR A 332 -24.03 -16.52 -8.35
CA TYR A 332 -22.91 -16.11 -9.20
C TYR A 332 -21.54 -16.67 -8.73
N ASP A 333 -21.47 -17.25 -7.55
CA ASP A 333 -20.25 -17.88 -7.01
C ASP A 333 -20.07 -19.32 -7.59
#